data_6019ddcf1176880afad8c22bb38fcd98
#
_entry.id   6019ddcf1176880afad8c22bb38fcd98
#
_cell.length_a   1.000
_cell.length_b   1.000
_cell.length_c   1.000
_cell.angle_alpha   90.00
_cell.angle_beta   90.00
_cell.angle_gamma   90.00
#
_symmetry.space_group_name_H-M   'P 1'
#
loop_
_entity.id
_entity.type
_entity.pdbx_description
1 polymer ?
#
loop_
_entity_poly.entity_id
_entity_poly.type
_entity_poly.pdbx_seq_one_letter_code
_entity_poly.pdbx_strand_id
1 'polypeptide(L)' 'MTENFEWFKEHYNEIFQLCGECYVVINNKRIIRIFETYGEAYHWVNDNNLLGKVNIQYCNGDESGYTAYIN' A
#
# COMPACT_ATOMS: atom_id res chain seq x y z
N MET A 1 5.39 -2.86 11.27
CA MET A 1 4.10 -2.36 10.75
C MET A 1 4.13 -0.87 10.53
N THR A 2 4.45 -0.10 11.58
CA THR A 2 4.52 1.36 11.44
C THR A 2 5.61 1.80 10.48
N GLU A 3 6.69 1.03 10.38
CA GLU A 3 7.78 1.38 9.48
C GLU A 3 7.35 1.41 8.01
N ASN A 4 6.52 0.45 7.60
CA ASN A 4 6.02 0.43 6.22
C ASN A 4 5.11 1.61 5.94
N PHE A 5 4.27 1.97 6.90
CA PHE A 5 3.37 3.11 6.75
C PHE A 5 4.15 4.42 6.68
N GLU A 6 5.17 4.57 7.53
CA GLU A 6 5.99 5.77 7.52
C GLU A 6 6.77 5.89 6.22
N TRP A 7 7.30 4.77 5.74
CA TRP A 7 7.97 4.75 4.45
C TRP A 7 7.02 5.18 3.33
N PHE A 8 5.78 4.69 3.38
CA PHE A 8 4.76 5.07 2.40
C PHE A 8 4.50 6.57 2.42
N LYS A 9 4.37 7.15 3.61
CA LYS A 9 4.13 8.59 3.73
C LYS A 9 5.29 9.40 3.16
N GLU A 10 6.52 8.99 3.43
CA GLU A 10 7.69 9.68 2.95
C GLU A 10 7.82 9.65 1.43
N HIS A 11 7.34 8.58 0.82
CA HIS A 11 7.47 8.41 -0.62
C HIS A 11 6.14 8.59 -1.37
N TYR A 12 5.17 9.17 -0.69
CA TYR A 12 3.81 9.23 -1.21
C TYR A 12 3.72 9.90 -2.59
N ASN A 13 4.37 11.06 -2.74
CA ASN A 13 4.32 11.78 -4.01
C ASN A 13 4.95 10.98 -5.14
N GLU A 14 6.06 10.34 -4.85
CA GLU A 14 6.74 9.50 -5.85
C GLU A 14 5.86 8.33 -6.26
N ILE A 15 5.22 7.71 -5.29
CA ILE A 15 4.35 6.57 -5.54
C ILE A 15 3.16 7.00 -6.40
N PHE A 16 2.56 8.14 -6.04
CA PHE A 16 1.42 8.63 -6.80
C PHE A 16 1.80 8.93 -8.25
N GLN A 17 2.98 9.51 -8.46
CA GLN A 17 3.42 9.81 -9.81
C GLN A 17 3.69 8.55 -10.63
N LEU A 18 4.05 7.46 -9.98
CA LEU A 18 4.32 6.20 -10.66
C LEU A 18 3.05 5.45 -11.04
N CYS A 19 2.08 5.39 -10.15
CA CYS A 19 0.92 4.54 -10.37
C CYS A 19 -0.41 5.25 -10.29
N GLY A 20 -0.42 6.52 -9.91
CA GLY A 20 -1.67 7.26 -9.79
C GLY A 20 -2.53 6.73 -8.66
N GLU A 21 -3.84 6.68 -8.90
CA GLU A 21 -4.76 6.18 -7.88
C GLU A 21 -4.71 4.65 -7.87
N CYS A 22 -4.29 4.11 -6.75
CA CYS A 22 -4.06 2.67 -6.68
C CYS A 22 -3.92 2.21 -5.23
N TYR A 23 -3.91 0.87 -5.06
CA TYR A 23 -3.62 0.26 -3.77
C TYR A 23 -2.25 -0.42 -3.90
N VAL A 24 -1.35 -0.07 -2.98
CA VAL A 24 0.01 -0.62 -3.01
C VAL A 24 0.19 -1.57 -1.85
N VAL A 25 0.87 -2.68 -2.12
CA VAL A 25 1.22 -3.65 -1.08
C VAL A 25 2.68 -3.43 -0.75
N ILE A 26 2.96 -3.14 0.52
CA ILE A 26 4.29 -2.73 0.98
C ILE A 26 4.84 -3.75 1.97
N ASN A 27 6.08 -4.14 1.76
CA ASN A 27 6.79 -5.01 2.69
C ASN A 27 8.25 -4.60 2.71
N ASN A 28 8.82 -4.51 3.91
CA ASN A 28 10.23 -4.14 4.10
C ASN A 28 10.57 -2.83 3.40
N LYS A 29 9.71 -1.83 3.56
CA LYS A 29 9.92 -0.48 3.04
C LYS A 29 10.05 -0.47 1.51
N ARG A 30 9.25 -1.30 0.85
CA ARG A 30 9.21 -1.26 -0.62
C ARG A 30 7.88 -1.81 -1.10
N ILE A 31 7.50 -1.38 -2.30
CA ILE A 31 6.27 -1.85 -2.94
C ILE A 31 6.55 -3.18 -3.59
N ILE A 32 5.75 -4.19 -3.25
CA ILE A 32 5.90 -5.51 -3.86
C ILE A 32 4.83 -5.79 -4.89
N ARG A 33 3.65 -5.11 -4.80
CA ARG A 33 2.59 -5.23 -5.80
C ARG A 33 1.72 -3.99 -5.78
N ILE A 34 1.02 -3.75 -6.90
CA ILE A 34 0.10 -2.63 -7.05
C ILE A 34 -1.19 -3.16 -7.65
N PHE A 35 -2.33 -2.71 -7.11
CA PHE A 35 -3.64 -3.14 -7.58
C PHE A 35 -4.57 -1.95 -7.74
N GLU A 36 -5.60 -2.10 -8.56
CA GLU A 36 -6.58 -1.04 -8.78
C GLU A 36 -7.64 -0.99 -7.68
N THR A 37 -7.90 -2.12 -7.03
CA THR A 37 -8.91 -2.18 -5.98
C THR A 37 -8.35 -2.84 -4.74
N TYR A 38 -8.96 -2.51 -3.59
CA TYR A 38 -8.57 -3.12 -2.33
C TYR A 38 -8.84 -4.63 -2.34
N GLY A 39 -9.97 -5.02 -2.93
CA GLY A 39 -10.31 -6.44 -2.98
C GLY A 39 -9.27 -7.27 -3.70
N GLU A 40 -8.75 -6.75 -4.81
CA GLU A 40 -7.69 -7.45 -5.53
C GLU A 40 -6.43 -7.56 -4.70
N ALA A 41 -6.07 -6.47 -4.04
CA ALA A 41 -4.87 -6.46 -3.19
C ALA A 41 -5.02 -7.45 -2.04
N TYR A 42 -6.16 -7.42 -1.37
CA TYR A 42 -6.43 -8.34 -0.26
C TYR A 42 -6.39 -9.79 -0.71
N HIS A 43 -7.00 -10.07 -1.84
CA HIS A 43 -7.04 -11.43 -2.39
C HIS A 43 -5.63 -11.95 -2.65
N TRP A 44 -4.81 -11.12 -3.27
CA TRP A 44 -3.44 -11.53 -3.57
C TRP A 44 -2.64 -11.76 -2.30
N VAL A 45 -2.80 -10.87 -1.32
CA VAL A 45 -2.09 -11.00 -0.04
C VAL A 45 -2.51 -12.27 0.67
N ASN A 46 -3.80 -12.55 0.68
CA ASN A 46 -4.32 -13.76 1.32
C ASN A 46 -3.82 -15.02 0.61
N ASP A 47 -3.85 -15.02 -0.73
CA ASP A 47 -3.43 -16.18 -1.51
C ASP A 47 -1.96 -16.50 -1.33
N ASN A 48 -1.16 -15.50 -1.00
CA ASN A 48 0.27 -15.67 -0.82
C ASN A 48 0.67 -15.78 0.66
N ASN A 49 -0.30 -15.94 1.54
CA ASN A 49 -0.08 -16.10 2.98
C ASN A 49 0.67 -14.92 3.59
N LEU A 50 0.33 -13.72 3.13
CA LEU A 50 1.01 -12.50 3.59
C LEU A 50 0.16 -11.67 4.55
N LEU A 51 -1.03 -12.14 4.91
CA LEU A 51 -1.87 -11.40 5.87
C LEU A 51 -1.12 -11.20 7.18
N GLY A 52 -1.12 -9.97 7.66
CA GLY A 52 -0.40 -9.63 8.88
C GLY A 52 1.09 -9.40 8.68
N LYS A 53 1.61 -9.61 7.48
CA LYS A 53 3.03 -9.45 7.19
C LYS A 53 3.35 -8.26 6.31
N VAL A 54 2.33 -7.73 5.62
CA VAL A 54 2.50 -6.60 4.71
C VAL A 54 1.43 -5.56 5.00
N ASN A 55 1.61 -4.36 4.42
CA ASN A 55 0.62 -3.30 4.50
C ASN A 55 -0.01 -3.08 3.14
N ILE A 56 -1.32 -2.83 3.11
CA ILE A 56 -2.01 -2.40 1.91
C ILE A 56 -2.37 -0.94 2.14
N GLN A 57 -1.91 -0.04 1.27
CA GLN A 57 -2.13 1.39 1.41
C GLN A 57 -2.81 1.94 0.16
N TYR A 58 -3.75 2.85 0.38
CA TYR A 58 -4.44 3.53 -0.71
C TYR A 58 -3.71 4.80 -1.07
N CYS A 59 -3.40 4.97 -2.35
CA CYS A 59 -2.73 6.16 -2.86
C CYS A 59 -3.67 6.86 -3.83
N ASN A 60 -4.10 8.08 -3.49
CA ASN A 60 -5.05 8.82 -4.32
C ASN A 60 -4.60 10.25 -4.62
N GLY A 61 -3.39 10.60 -4.25
CA GLY A 61 -2.86 11.94 -4.48
C GLY A 61 -3.22 12.96 -3.41
N ASP A 62 -3.96 12.56 -2.39
CA ASP A 62 -4.37 13.45 -1.32
C ASP A 62 -3.65 13.07 -0.03
N GLU A 63 -2.66 13.86 0.34
CA GLU A 63 -1.85 13.55 1.51
C GLU A 63 -2.65 13.59 2.81
N SER A 64 -3.72 14.38 2.86
CA SER A 64 -4.55 14.45 4.06
C SER A 64 -5.42 13.21 4.21
N GLY A 65 -5.50 12.41 3.18
CA GLY A 65 -6.32 11.22 3.16
C GLY A 65 -5.60 9.94 3.47
N TYR A 66 -4.45 10.01 4.13
CA TYR A 66 -3.77 8.80 4.53
C TYR A 66 -4.70 7.95 5.38
N THR A 67 -5.11 6.85 4.83
CA THR A 67 -5.91 5.90 5.58
C THR A 67 -5.15 4.60 5.56
N ALA A 68 -4.73 4.16 6.72
CA ALA A 68 -4.01 2.91 6.80
C ALA A 68 -5.00 1.76 6.76
N TYR A 69 -4.95 1.00 5.71
CA TYR A 69 -5.66 -0.27 5.65
C TYR A 69 -4.70 -1.29 6.22
N ILE A 70 -4.81 -1.50 7.50
CA ILE A 70 -3.86 -2.37 8.19
C ILE A 70 -4.35 -3.80 8.13
N ASN A 71 -3.45 -4.64 7.86
CA ASN A 71 -3.75 -6.06 7.69
C ASN A 71 -3.08 -6.89 8.75
#